data_eec1967b451ba57529a31dbe68263600
#
_entry.id   eec1967b451ba57529a31dbe68263600
#
_cell.length_a   1.000
_cell.length_b   1.000
_cell.length_c   1.000
_cell.angle_alpha   90.00
_cell.angle_beta   90.00
_cell.angle_gamma   90.00
#
_symmetry.space_group_name_H-M   'P 1'
#
loop_
_entity.id
_entity.type
_entity.pdbx_description
1 polymer ?
#
loop_
_entity_poly.entity_id
_entity_poly.type
_entity_poly.pdbx_seq_one_letter_code
_entity_poly.pdbx_strand_id
1 'polypeptide(L)'
;PHRLATAGWIGGSVVNAGDGTHEHPTQALLDAFTIRRHLRDGHGDLSGLRIAVVGDILHSRVARSNVLLLRTLGAEVTLVAPPTLMPYGVESWPCSVSYDIDAVLPEVDAVMMLRVQAERMQAAYFPSTLEYSRLYGLDSRRMSLLPDHAIVMHPGPMNRGMEISADVADSPRAVMVEQVANGVSVR
;
A
#
# COMPACT_ATOMS: atom_id res chain seq x y z
N PRO A 1 14.66 5.81 14.59
CA PRO A 1 14.77 4.51 15.31
C PRO A 1 16.14 3.86 15.12
N HIS A 2 16.64 3.75 13.88
CA HIS A 2 17.92 3.10 13.60
C HIS A 2 19.09 3.65 14.45
N ARG A 3 19.28 4.99 14.46
CA ARG A 3 20.34 5.63 15.27
C ARG A 3 20.19 5.36 16.77
N LEU A 4 18.96 5.31 17.29
CA LEU A 4 18.71 4.98 18.72
C LEU A 4 19.11 3.53 19.03
N ALA A 5 18.76 2.61 18.12
CA ALA A 5 19.08 1.20 18.29
C ALA A 5 20.59 0.91 18.19
N THR A 6 21.29 1.57 17.23
CA THR A 6 22.70 1.30 16.93
C THR A 6 23.68 2.06 17.83
N ALA A 7 23.29 3.22 18.36
CA ALA A 7 24.17 4.05 19.20
C ALA A 7 24.25 3.58 20.66
N GLY A 8 23.46 2.60 21.08
CA GLY A 8 23.47 2.11 22.46
C GLY A 8 22.98 3.12 23.51
N TRP A 9 22.23 4.15 23.08
CA TRP A 9 21.76 5.22 24.00
C TRP A 9 20.61 4.80 24.90
N ILE A 10 19.97 3.69 24.58
CA ILE A 10 18.86 3.12 25.36
C ILE A 10 19.11 1.65 25.63
N GLY A 11 18.77 1.21 26.87
CA GLY A 11 18.92 -0.19 27.28
C GLY A 11 17.72 -1.10 26.94
N GLY A 12 16.75 -0.59 26.17
CA GLY A 12 15.52 -1.29 25.82
C GLY A 12 15.38 -1.55 24.32
N SER A 13 14.31 -2.24 23.94
CA SER A 13 13.95 -2.50 22.54
C SER A 13 13.43 -1.25 21.86
N VAL A 14 13.76 -1.10 20.56
CA VAL A 14 13.25 0.00 19.71
C VAL A 14 12.29 -0.57 18.69
N VAL A 15 11.01 -0.15 18.77
CA VAL A 15 9.99 -0.49 17.77
C VAL A 15 9.88 0.65 16.77
N ASN A 16 10.12 0.37 15.48
CA ASN A 16 9.96 1.33 14.40
C ASN A 16 8.49 1.42 13.94
N ALA A 17 7.77 2.41 14.43
CA ALA A 17 6.39 2.71 14.03
C ALA A 17 6.31 3.81 12.94
N GLY A 18 7.37 3.98 12.17
CA GLY A 18 7.46 4.91 11.05
C GLY A 18 8.67 5.83 11.15
N ASP A 19 9.52 5.81 10.12
CA ASP A 19 10.79 6.53 10.06
C ASP A 19 10.90 7.33 8.75
N GLY A 20 10.51 8.58 8.79
CA GLY A 20 10.56 9.49 7.65
C GLY A 20 9.87 8.92 6.40
N THR A 21 10.60 8.90 5.29
CA THR A 21 10.21 8.22 4.05
C THR A 21 10.82 6.83 3.91
N HIS A 22 11.57 6.37 4.93
CA HIS A 22 12.40 5.18 4.84
C HIS A 22 11.59 3.90 5.09
N GLU A 23 11.05 3.69 6.30
CA GLU A 23 10.35 2.46 6.65
C GLU A 23 9.16 2.67 7.59
N HIS A 24 8.22 1.71 7.54
CA HIS A 24 7.10 1.57 8.45
C HIS A 24 6.80 0.09 8.73
N PRO A 25 7.69 -0.64 9.41
CA PRO A 25 7.58 -2.10 9.56
C PRO A 25 6.27 -2.54 10.24
N THR A 26 5.83 -1.82 11.28
CA THR A 26 4.57 -2.15 11.98
C THR A 26 3.34 -1.95 11.08
N GLN A 27 3.39 -1.04 10.11
CA GLN A 27 2.32 -0.92 9.11
C GLN A 27 2.32 -2.13 8.17
N ALA A 28 3.46 -2.53 7.66
CA ALA A 28 3.53 -3.72 6.81
C ALA A 28 3.05 -4.99 7.52
N LEU A 29 3.38 -5.15 8.82
CA LEU A 29 2.91 -6.27 9.64
C LEU A 29 1.38 -6.28 9.78
N LEU A 30 0.76 -5.14 10.08
CA LEU A 30 -0.71 -5.08 10.19
C LEU A 30 -1.40 -5.24 8.84
N ASP A 31 -0.80 -4.77 7.76
CA ASP A 31 -1.29 -4.95 6.40
C ASP A 31 -1.27 -6.44 6.02
N ALA A 32 -0.14 -7.12 6.23
CA ALA A 32 -0.02 -8.55 6.01
C ALA A 32 -0.98 -9.38 6.90
N PHE A 33 -1.16 -8.96 8.16
CA PHE A 33 -2.12 -9.59 9.06
C PHE A 33 -3.56 -9.44 8.54
N THR A 34 -3.93 -8.27 8.05
CA THR A 34 -5.26 -8.00 7.47
C THR A 34 -5.49 -8.84 6.21
N ILE A 35 -4.53 -8.87 5.29
CA ILE A 35 -4.58 -9.70 4.09
C ILE A 35 -4.78 -11.17 4.46
N ARG A 36 -4.01 -11.69 5.41
CA ARG A 36 -4.09 -13.07 5.86
C ARG A 36 -5.46 -13.40 6.45
N ARG A 37 -6.06 -12.49 7.24
CA ARG A 37 -7.40 -12.69 7.80
C ARG A 37 -8.47 -12.84 6.73
N HIS A 38 -8.42 -11.99 5.70
CA HIS A 38 -9.46 -11.95 4.67
C HIS A 38 -9.27 -13.01 3.57
N LEU A 39 -8.02 -13.31 3.20
CA LEU A 39 -7.73 -14.16 2.04
C LEU A 39 -7.12 -15.52 2.40
N ARG A 40 -6.87 -15.80 3.67
CA ARG A 40 -6.28 -17.05 4.16
C ARG A 40 -6.89 -17.54 5.48
N ASP A 41 -8.09 -17.10 5.82
CA ASP A 41 -8.80 -17.46 7.06
C ASP A 41 -7.91 -17.29 8.33
N GLY A 42 -6.99 -16.34 8.29
CA GLY A 42 -6.05 -16.06 9.40
C GLY A 42 -4.87 -17.00 9.52
N HIS A 43 -4.70 -17.98 8.62
CA HIS A 43 -3.68 -19.03 8.72
C HIS A 43 -2.70 -19.03 7.54
N GLY A 44 -1.51 -19.63 7.75
CA GLY A 44 -0.50 -19.82 6.71
C GLY A 44 0.24 -18.55 6.29
N ASP A 45 0.95 -18.68 5.19
CA ASP A 45 1.64 -17.58 4.51
C ASP A 45 0.75 -16.91 3.44
N LEU A 46 1.33 -16.06 2.62
CA LEU A 46 0.63 -15.35 1.55
C LEU A 46 1.00 -15.88 0.15
N SER A 47 1.59 -17.08 0.07
CA SER A 47 2.04 -17.66 -1.19
C SER A 47 0.92 -17.74 -2.22
N GLY A 48 1.21 -17.29 -3.46
CA GLY A 48 0.28 -17.27 -4.56
C GLY A 48 -0.74 -16.14 -4.54
N LEU A 49 -0.77 -15.28 -3.50
CA LEU A 49 -1.56 -14.05 -3.53
C LEU A 49 -0.87 -12.99 -4.37
N ARG A 50 -1.64 -12.29 -5.20
CA ARG A 50 -1.19 -11.15 -6.02
C ARG A 50 -1.72 -9.85 -5.44
N ILE A 51 -0.83 -8.93 -5.14
CA ILE A 51 -1.14 -7.69 -4.42
C ILE A 51 -0.66 -6.49 -5.21
N ALA A 52 -1.58 -5.60 -5.58
CA ALA A 52 -1.23 -4.31 -6.16
C ALA A 52 -1.05 -3.25 -5.06
N VAL A 53 0.03 -2.48 -5.15
CA VAL A 53 0.23 -1.27 -4.34
C VAL A 53 0.23 -0.07 -5.29
N VAL A 54 -0.79 0.77 -5.16
CA VAL A 54 -1.10 1.82 -6.15
C VAL A 54 -0.96 3.20 -5.53
N GLY A 55 -0.21 4.09 -6.13
CA GLY A 55 -0.18 5.49 -5.74
C GLY A 55 1.19 6.13 -5.70
N ASP A 56 1.45 6.99 -4.75
CA ASP A 56 2.75 7.67 -4.57
C ASP A 56 3.79 6.72 -3.97
N ILE A 57 4.40 5.89 -4.80
CA ILE A 57 5.41 4.92 -4.39
C ILE A 57 6.70 5.63 -3.97
N LEU A 58 7.07 6.69 -4.68
CA LEU A 58 8.32 7.44 -4.47
C LEU A 58 8.48 7.94 -3.02
N HIS A 59 7.40 8.48 -2.45
CA HIS A 59 7.43 9.06 -1.10
C HIS A 59 6.86 8.12 -0.02
N SER A 60 6.44 6.90 -0.40
CA SER A 60 5.75 5.99 0.50
C SER A 60 6.71 5.05 1.23
N ARG A 61 6.91 5.29 2.52
CA ARG A 61 7.55 4.32 3.43
C ARG A 61 6.73 3.03 3.58
N VAL A 62 5.40 3.13 3.39
CA VAL A 62 4.50 1.97 3.47
C VAL A 62 4.73 1.03 2.30
N ALA A 63 4.86 1.55 1.07
CA ALA A 63 5.19 0.74 -0.10
C ALA A 63 6.50 -0.04 0.10
N ARG A 64 7.56 0.63 0.57
CA ARG A 64 8.86 -0.03 0.82
C ARG A 64 8.75 -1.21 1.77
N SER A 65 8.16 -0.99 2.93
CA SER A 65 8.05 -2.04 3.96
C SER A 65 7.12 -3.17 3.50
N ASN A 66 6.04 -2.86 2.79
CA ASN A 66 5.12 -3.87 2.27
C ASN A 66 5.75 -4.73 1.18
N VAL A 67 6.49 -4.15 0.22
CA VAL A 67 7.18 -4.94 -0.81
C VAL A 67 8.08 -6.01 -0.18
N LEU A 68 8.89 -5.62 0.81
CA LEU A 68 9.80 -6.53 1.48
C LEU A 68 9.07 -7.62 2.28
N LEU A 69 8.09 -7.23 3.11
CA LEU A 69 7.38 -8.18 3.97
C LEU A 69 6.48 -9.12 3.17
N LEU A 70 5.66 -8.59 2.27
CA LEU A 70 4.72 -9.41 1.49
C LEU A 70 5.48 -10.41 0.61
N ARG A 71 6.59 -9.99 0.01
CA ARG A 71 7.45 -10.90 -0.74
C ARG A 71 8.07 -11.98 0.15
N THR A 72 8.53 -11.64 1.35
CA THR A 72 9.03 -12.61 2.34
C THR A 72 7.97 -13.63 2.74
N LEU A 73 6.70 -13.23 2.78
CA LEU A 73 5.55 -14.10 3.06
C LEU A 73 5.04 -14.86 1.82
N GLY A 74 5.72 -14.74 0.67
CA GLY A 74 5.42 -15.51 -0.53
C GLY A 74 4.42 -14.85 -1.50
N ALA A 75 3.94 -13.65 -1.21
CA ALA A 75 3.04 -12.94 -2.13
C ALA A 75 3.79 -12.35 -3.33
N GLU A 76 3.09 -12.18 -4.45
CA GLU A 76 3.54 -11.44 -5.62
C GLU A 76 3.06 -9.99 -5.49
N VAL A 77 3.98 -9.04 -5.57
CA VAL A 77 3.66 -7.61 -5.43
C VAL A 77 3.87 -6.89 -6.75
N THR A 78 2.90 -6.11 -7.17
CA THR A 78 2.98 -5.20 -8.31
C THR A 78 2.80 -3.76 -7.84
N LEU A 79 3.80 -2.92 -8.09
CA LEU A 79 3.71 -1.48 -7.85
C LEU A 79 3.09 -0.80 -9.06
N VAL A 80 2.10 0.05 -8.82
CA VAL A 80 1.42 0.79 -9.89
C VAL A 80 1.45 2.28 -9.57
N ALA A 81 2.07 3.06 -10.44
CA ALA A 81 2.17 4.51 -10.28
C ALA A 81 2.48 5.17 -11.63
N PRO A 82 2.23 6.48 -11.77
CA PRO A 82 2.83 7.24 -12.87
C PRO A 82 4.36 7.19 -12.79
N PRO A 83 5.06 7.29 -13.93
CA PRO A 83 6.54 7.26 -13.96
C PRO A 83 7.19 8.26 -13.01
N THR A 84 6.58 9.43 -12.84
CA THR A 84 7.06 10.50 -11.95
C THR A 84 6.94 10.20 -10.46
N LEU A 85 6.09 9.25 -10.08
CA LEU A 85 5.90 8.78 -8.70
C LEU A 85 6.50 7.40 -8.45
N MET A 86 7.29 6.89 -9.40
CA MET A 86 8.05 5.66 -9.24
C MET A 86 9.47 6.00 -8.80
N PRO A 87 10.03 5.35 -7.76
CA PRO A 87 11.39 5.63 -7.31
C PRO A 87 12.43 5.17 -8.33
N TYR A 88 13.50 5.93 -8.43
CA TYR A 88 14.66 5.50 -9.21
C TYR A 88 15.25 4.20 -8.64
N GLY A 89 15.57 3.25 -9.51
CA GLY A 89 16.13 1.96 -9.10
C GLY A 89 15.09 0.97 -8.56
N VAL A 90 13.79 1.23 -8.77
CA VAL A 90 12.70 0.32 -8.37
C VAL A 90 12.85 -1.08 -8.97
N GLU A 91 13.56 -1.22 -10.07
CA GLU A 91 13.86 -2.49 -10.74
C GLU A 91 14.67 -3.45 -9.85
N SER A 92 15.37 -2.92 -8.84
CA SER A 92 16.09 -3.72 -7.85
C SER A 92 15.20 -4.23 -6.71
N TRP A 93 13.96 -3.76 -6.62
CA TRP A 93 13.03 -4.21 -5.59
C TRP A 93 12.43 -5.57 -5.98
N PRO A 94 12.11 -6.43 -5.01
CA PRO A 94 11.56 -7.75 -5.27
C PRO A 94 10.06 -7.69 -5.63
N CYS A 95 9.71 -6.94 -6.66
CA CYS A 95 8.33 -6.70 -7.11
C CYS A 95 8.29 -6.45 -8.62
N SER A 96 7.09 -6.53 -9.19
CA SER A 96 6.79 -6.08 -10.55
C SER A 96 6.39 -4.61 -10.56
N VAL A 97 6.52 -3.95 -11.71
CA VAL A 97 6.14 -2.54 -11.91
C VAL A 97 5.18 -2.44 -13.09
N SER A 98 4.12 -1.67 -12.91
CA SER A 98 3.18 -1.32 -13.97
C SER A 98 2.86 0.18 -13.93
N TYR A 99 2.54 0.73 -15.08
CA TYR A 99 2.06 2.10 -15.25
C TYR A 99 0.58 2.15 -15.65
N ASP A 100 -0.07 0.97 -15.73
CA ASP A 100 -1.47 0.80 -16.11
C ASP A 100 -2.22 0.07 -14.99
N ILE A 101 -3.04 0.81 -14.25
CA ILE A 101 -3.85 0.25 -13.17
C ILE A 101 -4.94 -0.69 -13.71
N ASP A 102 -5.55 -0.33 -14.86
CA ASP A 102 -6.66 -1.10 -15.41
C ASP A 102 -6.23 -2.49 -15.89
N ALA A 103 -4.98 -2.63 -16.33
CA ALA A 103 -4.40 -3.91 -16.70
C ALA A 103 -4.06 -4.81 -15.49
N VAL A 104 -3.79 -4.21 -14.32
CA VAL A 104 -3.37 -4.96 -13.11
C VAL A 104 -4.56 -5.43 -12.29
N LEU A 105 -5.62 -4.60 -12.16
CA LEU A 105 -6.74 -4.87 -11.27
C LEU A 105 -7.45 -6.22 -11.48
N PRO A 106 -7.64 -6.74 -12.72
CA PRO A 106 -8.33 -8.02 -12.92
C PRO A 106 -7.60 -9.23 -12.35
N GLU A 107 -6.31 -9.08 -12.04
CA GLU A 107 -5.46 -10.20 -11.66
C GLU A 107 -5.06 -10.23 -10.19
N VAL A 108 -5.50 -9.28 -9.37
CA VAL A 108 -5.04 -9.17 -7.98
C VAL A 108 -6.08 -9.60 -6.97
N ASP A 109 -5.59 -10.14 -5.86
CA ASP A 109 -6.41 -10.56 -4.71
C ASP A 109 -6.57 -9.41 -3.69
N ALA A 110 -5.65 -8.45 -3.69
CA ALA A 110 -5.74 -7.24 -2.88
C ALA A 110 -5.20 -6.03 -3.62
N VAL A 111 -5.85 -4.89 -3.48
CA VAL A 111 -5.34 -3.59 -3.93
C VAL A 111 -5.16 -2.68 -2.73
N MET A 112 -3.95 -2.19 -2.53
CA MET A 112 -3.62 -1.21 -1.50
C MET A 112 -3.41 0.15 -2.15
N MET A 113 -4.36 1.06 -1.92
CA MET A 113 -4.25 2.44 -2.37
C MET A 113 -3.39 3.23 -1.40
N LEU A 114 -2.45 4.00 -1.91
CA LEU A 114 -1.60 4.87 -1.12
C LEU A 114 -2.08 6.31 -1.20
N ARG A 115 -1.99 7.02 -0.09
CA ARG A 115 -2.25 8.45 -0.07
C ARG A 115 -1.30 9.19 -1.01
N VAL A 116 -1.87 10.01 -1.88
CA VAL A 116 -1.10 10.97 -2.68
C VAL A 116 -0.86 12.21 -1.83
N GLN A 117 0.41 12.53 -1.59
CA GLN A 117 0.79 13.66 -0.74
C GLN A 117 0.80 14.97 -1.55
N ALA A 118 -0.39 15.47 -1.89
CA ALA A 118 -0.56 16.67 -2.71
C ALA A 118 0.17 17.90 -2.14
N GLU A 119 0.29 17.99 -0.80
CA GLU A 119 1.03 19.03 -0.10
C GLU A 119 2.55 19.00 -0.34
N ARG A 120 3.10 17.87 -0.75
CA ARG A 120 4.52 17.71 -1.13
C ARG A 120 4.75 17.85 -2.62
N MET A 121 3.68 17.95 -3.39
CA MET A 121 3.72 18.10 -4.85
C MET A 121 3.92 19.56 -5.31
N GLN A 122 4.74 20.35 -4.59
CA GLN A 122 5.10 21.72 -5.03
C GLN A 122 5.91 21.76 -6.35
N ALA A 123 6.34 20.61 -6.86
CA ALA A 123 6.98 20.49 -8.15
C ALA A 123 6.24 19.40 -8.96
N ALA A 124 5.72 19.77 -10.07
CA ALA A 124 5.32 19.09 -11.30
C ALA A 124 5.38 17.53 -11.42
N TYR A 125 5.09 16.77 -10.34
CA TYR A 125 4.99 15.31 -10.43
C TYR A 125 3.71 14.85 -11.12
N PHE A 126 2.67 15.71 -11.08
CA PHE A 126 1.41 15.48 -11.76
C PHE A 126 0.77 16.82 -12.14
N PRO A 127 0.16 16.93 -13.34
CA PRO A 127 -0.44 18.18 -13.81
C PRO A 127 -1.62 18.66 -12.95
N SER A 128 -2.44 17.72 -12.42
CA SER A 128 -3.53 18.03 -11.50
C SER A 128 -4.02 16.81 -10.71
N THR A 129 -4.70 17.08 -9.57
CA THR A 129 -5.38 16.05 -8.77
C THR A 129 -6.45 15.33 -9.57
N LEU A 130 -7.14 16.03 -10.47
CA LEU A 130 -8.18 15.48 -11.33
C LEU A 130 -7.61 14.49 -12.34
N GLU A 131 -6.46 14.81 -12.93
CA GLU A 131 -5.77 13.90 -13.85
C GLU A 131 -5.26 12.64 -13.14
N TYR A 132 -4.68 12.80 -11.96
CA TYR A 132 -4.30 11.66 -11.13
C TYR A 132 -5.51 10.76 -10.85
N SER A 133 -6.61 11.33 -10.36
CA SER A 133 -7.83 10.57 -10.05
C SER A 133 -8.36 9.80 -11.27
N ARG A 134 -8.37 10.43 -12.44
CA ARG A 134 -8.81 9.78 -13.67
C ARG A 134 -7.92 8.63 -14.13
N LEU A 135 -6.61 8.77 -13.98
CA LEU A 135 -5.63 7.79 -14.48
C LEU A 135 -5.32 6.69 -13.46
N TYR A 136 -5.31 6.98 -12.15
CA TYR A 136 -4.86 6.06 -11.10
C TYR A 136 -5.82 5.94 -9.91
N GLY A 137 -6.86 6.75 -9.81
CA GLY A 137 -7.85 6.65 -8.73
C GLY A 137 -8.68 5.38 -8.82
N LEU A 138 -8.98 4.76 -7.69
CA LEU A 138 -9.86 3.61 -7.61
C LEU A 138 -11.31 4.10 -7.43
N ASP A 139 -12.07 4.05 -8.50
CA ASP A 139 -13.50 4.37 -8.58
C ASP A 139 -14.37 3.12 -8.75
N SER A 140 -15.69 3.28 -8.82
CA SER A 140 -16.63 2.17 -8.99
C SER A 140 -16.40 1.38 -10.29
N ARG A 141 -15.98 2.03 -11.38
CA ARG A 141 -15.65 1.35 -12.63
C ARG A 141 -14.45 0.42 -12.42
N ARG A 142 -13.38 0.91 -11.81
CA ARG A 142 -12.18 0.10 -11.51
C ARG A 142 -12.45 -0.95 -10.45
N MET A 143 -13.31 -0.65 -9.49
CA MET A 143 -13.77 -1.62 -8.51
C MET A 143 -14.44 -2.83 -9.18
N SER A 144 -15.15 -2.64 -10.29
CA SER A 144 -15.77 -3.72 -11.06
C SER A 144 -14.77 -4.56 -11.87
N LEU A 145 -13.53 -4.10 -12.06
CA LEU A 145 -12.45 -4.90 -12.68
C LEU A 145 -11.82 -5.89 -11.71
N LEU A 146 -11.92 -5.62 -10.39
CA LEU A 146 -11.35 -6.51 -9.38
C LEU A 146 -12.15 -7.81 -9.29
N PRO A 147 -11.49 -8.97 -9.09
CA PRO A 147 -12.16 -10.21 -8.74
C PRO A 147 -13.10 -10.03 -7.52
N ASP A 148 -14.19 -10.79 -7.45
CA ASP A 148 -15.21 -10.63 -6.39
C ASP A 148 -14.66 -10.82 -4.98
N HIS A 149 -13.65 -11.68 -4.82
CA HIS A 149 -12.99 -11.94 -3.54
C HIS A 149 -11.95 -10.89 -3.15
N ALA A 150 -11.55 -10.03 -4.10
CA ALA A 150 -10.46 -9.09 -3.86
C ALA A 150 -10.87 -8.01 -2.86
N ILE A 151 -9.92 -7.66 -1.96
CA ILE A 151 -10.09 -6.63 -0.93
C ILE A 151 -9.40 -5.32 -1.31
N VAL A 152 -9.98 -4.22 -0.81
CA VAL A 152 -9.43 -2.87 -0.97
C VAL A 152 -8.89 -2.39 0.37
N MET A 153 -7.64 -1.94 0.37
CA MET A 153 -6.89 -1.50 1.54
C MET A 153 -6.39 -0.06 1.36
N HIS A 154 -6.16 0.60 2.47
CA HIS A 154 -5.52 1.93 2.51
C HIS A 154 -4.90 2.17 3.89
N PRO A 155 -3.61 2.51 4.02
CA PRO A 155 -2.96 2.68 5.33
C PRO A 155 -3.46 3.91 6.10
N GLY A 156 -4.26 4.79 5.46
CA GLY A 156 -4.78 6.03 6.03
C GLY A 156 -3.71 7.13 6.22
N PRO A 157 -4.14 8.37 6.39
CA PRO A 157 -5.47 8.89 6.04
C PRO A 157 -5.66 8.92 4.51
N MET A 158 -6.92 8.82 4.03
CA MET A 158 -7.23 8.82 2.59
C MET A 158 -7.72 10.19 2.11
N ASN A 159 -7.46 10.50 0.84
CA ASN A 159 -8.03 11.65 0.14
C ASN A 159 -9.20 11.14 -0.72
N ARG A 160 -10.42 11.16 -0.16
CA ARG A 160 -11.64 10.74 -0.89
C ARG A 160 -11.85 11.62 -2.12
N GLY A 161 -12.09 10.99 -3.27
CA GLY A 161 -12.23 11.66 -4.56
C GLY A 161 -10.91 11.90 -5.31
N MET A 162 -9.79 11.48 -4.73
CA MET A 162 -8.48 11.54 -5.40
C MET A 162 -7.93 10.13 -5.69
N GLU A 163 -7.28 9.47 -4.73
CA GLU A 163 -6.78 8.10 -4.93
C GLU A 163 -7.86 7.04 -4.77
N ILE A 164 -8.96 7.35 -4.06
CA ILE A 164 -10.09 6.45 -3.87
C ILE A 164 -11.39 7.24 -3.83
N SER A 165 -12.43 6.77 -4.53
CA SER A 165 -13.76 7.39 -4.47
C SER A 165 -14.48 7.04 -3.16
N ALA A 166 -15.47 7.86 -2.77
CA ALA A 166 -16.19 7.66 -1.51
C ALA A 166 -16.98 6.35 -1.49
N ASP A 167 -17.64 6.01 -2.58
CA ASP A 167 -18.42 4.79 -2.75
C ASP A 167 -17.56 3.52 -2.67
N VAL A 168 -16.35 3.55 -3.20
CA VAL A 168 -15.39 2.44 -3.05
C VAL A 168 -14.89 2.34 -1.62
N ALA A 169 -14.55 3.46 -0.98
CA ALA A 169 -14.08 3.50 0.40
C ALA A 169 -15.13 2.99 1.41
N ASP A 170 -16.40 3.13 1.09
CA ASP A 170 -17.53 2.70 1.91
C ASP A 170 -18.11 1.33 1.47
N SER A 171 -17.47 0.66 0.51
CA SER A 171 -17.89 -0.64 0.02
C SER A 171 -17.59 -1.78 1.02
N PRO A 172 -18.35 -2.89 0.99
CA PRO A 172 -18.07 -4.06 1.85
C PRO A 172 -16.70 -4.71 1.63
N ARG A 173 -16.08 -4.49 0.47
CA ARG A 173 -14.74 -5.01 0.16
C ARG A 173 -13.61 -4.08 0.65
N ALA A 174 -13.96 -2.91 1.16
CA ALA A 174 -13.02 -1.94 1.73
C ALA A 174 -12.75 -2.27 3.21
N VAL A 175 -11.58 -2.81 3.51
CA VAL A 175 -11.22 -3.31 4.84
C VAL A 175 -10.39 -2.32 5.67
N MET A 176 -10.39 -1.03 5.32
CA MET A 176 -9.52 -0.03 5.95
C MET A 176 -9.78 0.17 7.44
N VAL A 177 -11.02 0.12 7.87
CA VAL A 177 -11.37 0.28 9.31
C VAL A 177 -10.80 -0.89 10.11
N GLU A 178 -10.95 -2.10 9.61
CA GLU A 178 -10.37 -3.29 10.23
C GLU A 178 -8.83 -3.26 10.17
N GLN A 179 -8.26 -2.84 9.04
CA GLN A 179 -6.82 -2.66 8.88
C GLN A 179 -6.25 -1.74 9.98
N VAL A 180 -6.89 -0.60 10.26
CA VAL A 180 -6.49 0.30 11.34
C VAL A 180 -6.64 -0.36 12.72
N ALA A 181 -7.77 -1.04 12.98
CA ALA A 181 -8.03 -1.74 14.23
C ALA A 181 -6.99 -2.84 14.51
N ASN A 182 -6.56 -3.58 13.49
CA ASN A 182 -5.52 -4.59 13.58
C ASN A 182 -4.16 -4.01 14.07
N GLY A 183 -3.95 -2.71 13.91
CA GLY A 183 -2.78 -2.01 14.44
C GLY A 183 -2.66 -2.10 15.96
N VAL A 184 -3.75 -2.21 16.69
CA VAL A 184 -3.74 -2.38 18.17
C VAL A 184 -3.15 -3.73 18.53
N SER A 185 -3.48 -4.79 17.79
CA SER A 185 -2.99 -6.15 18.07
C SER A 185 -1.54 -6.38 17.61
N VAL A 186 -1.08 -5.61 16.63
CA VAL A 186 0.25 -5.79 16.03
C VAL A 186 1.32 -4.94 16.72
N ARG A 187 0.95 -3.79 17.31
CA ARG A 187 1.88 -2.86 17.99
C ARG A 187 1.90 -3.04 19.49
#